data_dc3cf1bc5265eb893f1010804aca33cd
#
_entry.id   dc3cf1bc5265eb893f1010804aca33cd
#
_cell.length_a   1.000
_cell.length_b   1.000
_cell.length_c   1.000
_cell.angle_alpha   90.00
_cell.angle_beta   90.00
_cell.angle_gamma   90.00
#
_symmetry.space_group_name_H-M   'P 1'
#
loop_
_entity.id
_entity.type
_entity.pdbx_description
1 polymer ?
#
loop_
_entity_poly.entity_id
_entity_poly.type
_entity_poly.pdbx_seq_one_letter_code
_entity_poly.pdbx_strand_id
1 'polypeptide(L)'
;RILFEKRIERLPLIDENRRIHGLVTRKDIRFLRERPFASKDRKGRLLVAAAIGARGDFLERASELLRAGVDCLVIDIAHGHSSVMAHAVEQVRGRFGAVPIIGGNVSTTDGARFLKDLGVDAIKVGVGPGRGCRTRLETAAGVPQLQAIREAWWAVEESVPIIADGGVSHDKDVFLALICGASAVMLGSALSGTDEAPGLVIEDPMP
;
A
#
# COMPACT_ATOMS: atom_id res chain seq x y z
N ARG A 1 -12.46 -15.71 26.54
CA ARG A 1 -13.15 -16.39 27.66
C ARG A 1 -12.47 -16.04 28.98
N ILE A 2 -11.21 -16.40 29.21
CA ILE A 2 -10.46 -16.17 30.47
C ILE A 2 -10.50 -14.70 30.95
N LEU A 3 -10.29 -13.75 30.04
CA LEU A 3 -10.34 -12.30 30.36
C LEU A 3 -11.69 -11.87 30.94
N PHE A 4 -12.80 -12.46 30.46
CA PHE A 4 -14.14 -12.20 30.98
C PHE A 4 -14.41 -12.91 32.31
N GLU A 5 -14.10 -14.20 32.40
CA GLU A 5 -14.32 -15.00 33.60
C GLU A 5 -13.52 -14.48 34.80
N LYS A 6 -12.28 -14.08 34.55
CA LYS A 6 -11.38 -13.55 35.60
C LYS A 6 -11.48 -12.03 35.80
N ARG A 7 -12.31 -11.33 35.01
CA ARG A 7 -12.49 -9.87 35.04
C ARG A 7 -11.16 -9.10 34.90
N ILE A 8 -10.21 -9.64 34.12
CA ILE A 8 -8.93 -8.99 33.86
C ILE A 8 -8.91 -8.36 32.48
N GLU A 9 -8.11 -7.31 32.29
CA GLU A 9 -8.01 -6.59 31.03
C GLU A 9 -6.86 -7.08 30.13
N ARG A 10 -5.88 -7.73 30.73
CA ARG A 10 -4.65 -8.15 30.05
C ARG A 10 -4.31 -9.57 30.47
N LEU A 11 -3.93 -10.40 29.49
CA LEU A 11 -3.55 -11.80 29.72
C LEU A 11 -2.17 -12.02 29.09
N PRO A 12 -1.11 -12.19 29.91
CA PRO A 12 0.19 -12.59 29.41
C PRO A 12 0.13 -14.00 28.83
N LEU A 13 0.76 -14.19 27.67
CA LEU A 13 1.03 -15.50 27.10
C LEU A 13 2.48 -15.89 27.44
N ILE A 14 2.66 -17.07 27.98
CA ILE A 14 3.97 -17.60 28.36
C ILE A 14 4.30 -18.83 27.52
N ASP A 15 5.58 -19.02 27.23
CA ASP A 15 6.11 -20.24 26.63
C ASP A 15 6.24 -21.39 27.67
N GLU A 16 6.73 -22.54 27.21
CA GLU A 16 6.96 -23.71 28.06
C GLU A 16 7.99 -23.46 29.20
N ASN A 17 8.88 -22.49 28.98
CA ASN A 17 9.88 -22.05 29.95
C ASN A 17 9.38 -20.91 30.87
N ARG A 18 8.07 -20.61 30.84
CA ARG A 18 7.42 -19.54 31.61
C ARG A 18 7.92 -18.13 31.28
N ARG A 19 8.49 -17.93 30.10
CA ARG A 19 8.89 -16.60 29.61
C ARG A 19 7.72 -15.96 28.89
N ILE A 20 7.60 -14.65 29.00
CA ILE A 20 6.54 -13.90 28.30
C ILE A 20 6.80 -13.98 26.80
N HIS A 21 5.84 -14.55 26.06
CA HIS A 21 5.84 -14.67 24.60
C HIS A 21 4.90 -13.67 23.94
N GLY A 22 3.90 -13.18 24.65
CA GLY A 22 2.96 -12.21 24.13
C GLY A 22 2.01 -11.69 25.20
N LEU A 23 1.11 -10.79 24.77
CA LEU A 23 0.09 -10.19 25.61
C LEU A 23 -1.21 -10.07 24.81
N VAL A 24 -2.31 -10.56 25.36
CA VAL A 24 -3.65 -10.37 24.80
C VAL A 24 -4.44 -9.44 25.68
N THR A 25 -5.05 -8.41 25.11
CA THR A 25 -5.88 -7.46 25.85
C THR A 25 -7.35 -7.55 25.46
N ARG A 26 -8.24 -7.01 26.29
CA ARG A 26 -9.68 -6.85 25.94
C ARG A 26 -9.85 -5.96 24.71
N LYS A 27 -8.96 -4.97 24.52
CA LYS A 27 -8.95 -4.09 23.35
C LYS A 27 -8.67 -4.86 22.06
N ASP A 28 -7.72 -5.79 22.07
CA ASP A 28 -7.40 -6.64 20.90
C ASP A 28 -8.60 -7.49 20.49
N ILE A 29 -9.28 -8.10 21.48
CA ILE A 29 -10.49 -8.89 21.23
C ILE A 29 -11.62 -8.01 20.66
N ARG A 30 -11.78 -6.79 21.18
CA ARG A 30 -12.76 -5.84 20.68
C ARG A 30 -12.46 -5.47 19.22
N PHE A 31 -11.23 -5.11 18.91
CA PHE A 31 -10.83 -4.76 17.53
C PHE A 31 -10.98 -5.91 16.55
N LEU A 32 -10.76 -7.16 16.97
CA LEU A 32 -11.03 -8.31 16.13
C LEU A 32 -12.51 -8.45 15.76
N ARG A 33 -13.41 -8.06 16.67
CA ARG A 33 -14.85 -8.09 16.43
C ARG A 33 -15.36 -6.90 15.64
N GLU A 34 -14.87 -5.71 15.94
CA GLU A 34 -15.27 -4.45 15.30
C GLU A 34 -14.70 -4.31 13.88
N ARG A 35 -13.53 -4.93 13.62
CA ARG A 35 -12.82 -4.83 12.34
C ARG A 35 -12.42 -6.21 11.80
N PRO A 36 -13.39 -7.06 11.46
CA PRO A 36 -13.14 -8.44 11.03
C PRO A 36 -12.41 -8.52 9.68
N PHE A 37 -12.57 -7.50 8.82
CA PHE A 37 -12.00 -7.45 7.47
C PHE A 37 -10.66 -6.69 7.39
N ALA A 38 -10.09 -6.24 8.52
CA ALA A 38 -8.78 -5.60 8.51
C ALA A 38 -7.71 -6.58 8.01
N SER A 39 -6.87 -6.12 7.06
CA SER A 39 -5.76 -6.91 6.52
C SER A 39 -4.70 -7.13 7.61
N LYS A 40 -4.56 -8.36 8.05
CA LYS A 40 -3.68 -8.75 9.16
C LYS A 40 -2.81 -9.94 8.79
N ASP A 41 -1.63 -9.98 9.38
CA ASP A 41 -0.75 -11.15 9.33
C ASP A 41 -1.27 -12.29 10.23
N ARG A 42 -0.57 -13.44 10.22
CA ARG A 42 -0.91 -14.59 11.07
C ARG A 42 -0.80 -14.32 12.57
N LYS A 43 -0.11 -13.26 12.97
CA LYS A 43 0.03 -12.82 14.37
C LYS A 43 -1.01 -11.76 14.76
N GLY A 44 -1.91 -11.40 13.84
CA GLY A 44 -2.96 -10.39 14.05
C GLY A 44 -2.49 -8.94 13.94
N ARG A 45 -1.27 -8.67 13.43
CA ARG A 45 -0.77 -7.33 13.15
C ARG A 45 -1.28 -6.86 11.79
N LEU A 46 -1.53 -5.56 11.65
CA LEU A 46 -1.88 -4.98 10.35
C LEU A 46 -0.74 -5.20 9.35
N LEU A 47 -1.09 -5.57 8.12
CA LEU A 47 -0.14 -5.65 7.02
C LEU A 47 0.32 -4.25 6.63
N VAL A 48 1.62 -4.09 6.42
CA VAL A 48 2.25 -2.81 6.09
C VAL A 48 3.08 -2.96 4.82
N ALA A 49 2.86 -2.05 3.88
CA ALA A 49 3.71 -1.85 2.72
C ALA A 49 4.51 -0.54 2.88
N ALA A 50 5.76 -0.53 2.44
CA ALA A 50 6.61 0.66 2.52
C ALA A 50 7.28 0.98 1.20
N ALA A 51 7.31 2.27 0.87
CA ALA A 51 7.85 2.76 -0.39
C ALA A 51 9.39 2.85 -0.37
N ILE A 52 9.97 2.43 -1.48
CA ILE A 52 11.37 2.63 -1.85
C ILE A 52 11.45 3.32 -3.21
N GLY A 53 12.55 4.02 -3.46
CA GLY A 53 12.86 4.50 -4.80
C GLY A 53 13.38 3.39 -5.71
N ALA A 54 13.95 3.79 -6.85
CA ALA A 54 14.60 2.89 -7.81
C ALA A 54 16.04 3.30 -8.13
N ARG A 55 16.62 4.22 -7.35
CA ARG A 55 17.99 4.72 -7.49
C ARG A 55 18.59 5.03 -6.11
N GLY A 56 19.90 5.23 -6.09
CA GLY A 56 20.63 5.55 -4.85
C GLY A 56 20.61 4.37 -3.88
N ASP A 57 20.27 4.64 -2.64
CA ASP A 57 20.32 3.73 -1.49
C ASP A 57 19.05 2.86 -1.33
N PHE A 58 18.27 2.67 -2.41
CA PHE A 58 16.97 1.97 -2.33
C PHE A 58 17.08 0.54 -1.79
N LEU A 59 18.19 -0.17 -2.05
CA LEU A 59 18.41 -1.53 -1.53
C LEU A 59 18.74 -1.54 -0.02
N GLU A 60 19.50 -0.57 0.44
CA GLU A 60 19.80 -0.36 1.86
C GLU A 60 18.51 -0.03 2.61
N ARG A 61 17.71 0.91 2.07
CA ARG A 61 16.40 1.24 2.59
C ARG A 61 15.45 0.04 2.63
N ALA A 62 15.40 -0.76 1.55
CA ALA A 62 14.62 -2.00 1.52
C ALA A 62 15.06 -2.98 2.61
N SER A 63 16.37 -3.14 2.82
CA SER A 63 16.92 -4.00 3.88
C SER A 63 16.47 -3.56 5.27
N GLU A 64 16.54 -2.26 5.57
CA GLU A 64 16.09 -1.73 6.87
C GLU A 64 14.58 -1.88 7.08
N LEU A 65 13.77 -1.63 6.04
CA LEU A 65 12.33 -1.81 6.09
C LEU A 65 11.94 -3.27 6.35
N LEU A 66 12.58 -4.22 5.67
CA LEU A 66 12.36 -5.65 5.88
C LEU A 66 12.80 -6.10 7.28
N ARG A 67 13.91 -5.56 7.79
CA ARG A 67 14.36 -5.80 9.16
C ARG A 67 13.38 -5.22 10.19
N ALA A 68 12.75 -4.10 9.89
CA ALA A 68 11.69 -3.51 10.71
C ALA A 68 10.37 -4.28 10.64
N GLY A 69 10.24 -5.26 9.74
CA GLY A 69 9.09 -6.15 9.63
C GLY A 69 7.99 -5.66 8.68
N VAL A 70 8.36 -4.92 7.62
CA VAL A 70 7.41 -4.61 6.53
C VAL A 70 7.03 -5.88 5.78
N ASP A 71 5.76 -5.97 5.36
CA ASP A 71 5.24 -7.14 4.68
C ASP A 71 5.39 -7.08 3.16
N CYS A 72 5.49 -5.87 2.59
CA CYS A 72 5.56 -5.63 1.16
C CYS A 72 6.39 -4.38 0.85
N LEU A 73 7.18 -4.42 -0.23
CA LEU A 73 7.90 -3.26 -0.75
C LEU A 73 7.13 -2.62 -1.91
N VAL A 74 7.08 -1.31 -1.93
CA VAL A 74 6.49 -0.53 -3.03
C VAL A 74 7.60 0.19 -3.76
N ILE A 75 7.91 -0.21 -5.00
CA ILE A 75 8.83 0.53 -5.86
C ILE A 75 8.03 1.66 -6.50
N ASP A 76 8.19 2.87 -5.97
CA ASP A 76 7.36 4.04 -6.29
C ASP A 76 8.19 5.10 -7.01
N ILE A 77 7.93 5.24 -8.31
CA ILE A 77 8.57 6.25 -9.17
C ILE A 77 7.53 6.91 -10.08
N ALA A 78 7.83 8.13 -10.53
CA ALA A 78 6.92 8.92 -11.35
C ALA A 78 6.56 8.25 -12.70
N HIS A 79 7.46 7.42 -13.25
CA HIS A 79 7.25 6.71 -14.52
C HIS A 79 7.69 5.25 -14.40
N GLY A 80 6.74 4.37 -14.04
CA GLY A 80 6.99 2.94 -13.82
C GLY A 80 7.34 2.17 -15.09
N HIS A 81 6.93 2.62 -16.27
CA HIS A 81 7.29 1.99 -17.54
C HIS A 81 8.69 2.44 -18.00
N SER A 82 9.73 2.00 -17.32
CA SER A 82 11.10 2.42 -17.58
C SER A 82 12.14 1.36 -17.24
N SER A 83 13.32 1.44 -17.86
CA SER A 83 14.46 0.56 -17.54
C SER A 83 14.93 0.71 -16.09
N VAL A 84 14.70 1.87 -15.46
CA VAL A 84 15.01 2.10 -14.05
C VAL A 84 14.13 1.22 -13.15
N MET A 85 12.85 1.08 -13.47
CA MET A 85 11.94 0.18 -12.77
C MET A 85 12.37 -1.29 -12.97
N ALA A 86 12.67 -1.69 -14.20
CA ALA A 86 13.12 -3.06 -14.49
C ALA A 86 14.34 -3.42 -13.65
N HIS A 87 15.35 -2.55 -13.66
CA HIS A 87 16.56 -2.74 -12.86
C HIS A 87 16.27 -2.83 -11.36
N ALA A 88 15.39 -1.95 -10.83
CA ALA A 88 15.06 -1.97 -9.42
C ALA A 88 14.33 -3.27 -9.01
N VAL A 89 13.36 -3.74 -9.79
CA VAL A 89 12.67 -5.02 -9.55
C VAL A 89 13.67 -6.19 -9.56
N GLU A 90 14.55 -6.25 -10.57
CA GLU A 90 15.58 -7.28 -10.66
C GLU A 90 16.49 -7.30 -9.44
N GLN A 91 16.99 -6.14 -9.02
CA GLN A 91 17.86 -6.02 -7.84
C GLN A 91 17.16 -6.40 -6.54
N VAL A 92 15.92 -5.98 -6.36
CA VAL A 92 15.12 -6.35 -5.16
C VAL A 92 14.85 -7.85 -5.14
N ARG A 93 14.46 -8.44 -6.27
CA ARG A 93 14.26 -9.89 -6.39
C ARG A 93 15.54 -10.68 -6.15
N GLY A 94 16.66 -10.23 -6.72
CA GLY A 94 17.97 -10.86 -6.55
C GLY A 94 18.46 -10.85 -5.10
N ARG A 95 18.21 -9.75 -4.38
CA ARG A 95 18.72 -9.59 -3.01
C ARG A 95 17.78 -10.13 -1.92
N PHE A 96 16.46 -10.02 -2.11
CA PHE A 96 15.47 -10.34 -1.09
C PHE A 96 14.52 -11.49 -1.46
N GLY A 97 14.69 -12.09 -2.61
CA GLY A 97 13.92 -13.27 -3.03
C GLY A 97 12.43 -12.99 -3.21
N ALA A 98 11.59 -13.77 -2.53
CA ALA A 98 10.14 -13.77 -2.71
C ALA A 98 9.39 -12.69 -1.91
N VAL A 99 10.05 -11.58 -1.53
CA VAL A 99 9.35 -10.46 -0.89
C VAL A 99 8.28 -9.90 -1.84
N PRO A 100 7.04 -9.65 -1.37
CA PRO A 100 6.03 -9.04 -2.23
C PRO A 100 6.45 -7.65 -2.72
N ILE A 101 6.26 -7.37 -4.01
CA ILE A 101 6.61 -6.11 -4.65
C ILE A 101 5.37 -5.50 -5.32
N ILE A 102 5.05 -4.27 -4.97
CA ILE A 102 4.13 -3.42 -5.71
C ILE A 102 4.96 -2.49 -6.59
N GLY A 103 4.70 -2.48 -7.91
CA GLY A 103 5.39 -1.60 -8.86
C GLY A 103 4.50 -0.46 -9.35
N GLY A 104 5.02 0.73 -9.50
CA GLY A 104 4.29 1.89 -10.04
C GLY A 104 5.09 3.19 -10.07
N ASN A 105 4.49 4.26 -10.66
CA ASN A 105 3.14 4.27 -11.22
C ASN A 105 3.16 4.13 -12.74
N VAL A 106 2.13 3.52 -13.26
CA VAL A 106 1.84 3.44 -14.71
C VAL A 106 0.42 3.94 -14.98
N SER A 107 0.08 4.21 -16.24
CA SER A 107 -1.24 4.70 -16.63
C SER A 107 -1.69 4.22 -18.01
N THR A 108 -0.97 3.27 -18.60
CA THR A 108 -1.22 2.75 -19.94
C THR A 108 -1.22 1.22 -19.94
N THR A 109 -1.86 0.63 -20.95
CA THR A 109 -1.86 -0.80 -21.23
C THR A 109 -0.45 -1.38 -21.27
N ASP A 110 0.44 -0.74 -22.03
CA ASP A 110 1.82 -1.22 -22.18
C ASP A 110 2.62 -1.12 -20.88
N GLY A 111 2.40 -0.05 -20.09
CA GLY A 111 3.02 0.09 -18.79
C GLY A 111 2.55 -0.98 -17.79
N ALA A 112 1.27 -1.36 -17.83
CA ALA A 112 0.74 -2.42 -16.99
C ALA A 112 1.29 -3.79 -17.40
N ARG A 113 1.34 -4.10 -18.70
CA ARG A 113 1.97 -5.34 -19.21
C ARG A 113 3.44 -5.41 -18.82
N PHE A 114 4.17 -4.32 -19.01
CA PHE A 114 5.58 -4.25 -18.65
C PHE A 114 5.82 -4.61 -17.18
N LEU A 115 5.05 -4.04 -16.24
CA LEU A 115 5.18 -4.37 -14.82
C LEU A 115 4.78 -5.81 -14.52
N LYS A 116 3.71 -6.33 -15.15
CA LYS A 116 3.34 -7.74 -15.07
C LYS A 116 4.48 -8.66 -15.51
N ASP A 117 5.10 -8.36 -16.65
CA ASP A 117 6.18 -9.16 -17.24
C ASP A 117 7.46 -9.11 -16.38
N LEU A 118 7.68 -8.03 -15.63
CA LEU A 118 8.74 -7.94 -14.62
C LEU A 118 8.46 -8.79 -13.36
N GLY A 119 7.25 -9.34 -13.21
CA GLY A 119 6.90 -10.20 -12.09
C GLY A 119 6.65 -9.44 -10.79
N VAL A 120 6.08 -8.24 -10.85
CA VAL A 120 5.56 -7.56 -9.65
C VAL A 120 4.29 -8.25 -9.17
N ASP A 121 4.03 -8.22 -7.86
CA ASP A 121 2.87 -8.88 -7.24
C ASP A 121 1.61 -8.01 -7.28
N ALA A 122 1.75 -6.69 -7.47
CA ALA A 122 0.64 -5.76 -7.73
C ALA A 122 1.14 -4.55 -8.52
N ILE A 123 0.23 -3.94 -9.28
CA ILE A 123 0.51 -2.77 -10.11
C ILE A 123 -0.19 -1.54 -9.55
N LYS A 124 0.57 -0.49 -9.28
CA LYS A 124 0.05 0.80 -8.83
C LYS A 124 -0.18 1.72 -10.03
N VAL A 125 -1.44 2.13 -10.23
CA VAL A 125 -1.92 2.85 -11.42
C VAL A 125 -2.33 4.26 -11.04
N GLY A 126 -1.77 5.25 -11.76
CA GLY A 126 -2.12 6.66 -11.61
C GLY A 126 -0.94 7.57 -11.91
N VAL A 127 -1.05 8.37 -12.98
CA VAL A 127 -0.09 9.41 -13.33
C VAL A 127 -0.81 10.74 -13.40
N GLY A 128 -0.55 11.58 -12.42
CA GLY A 128 -1.10 12.93 -12.33
C GLY A 128 -2.43 13.14 -11.60
N PRO A 129 -3.20 12.12 -11.11
CA PRO A 129 -4.50 12.37 -10.51
C PRO A 129 -4.43 12.81 -9.03
N GLY A 130 -3.34 12.56 -8.33
CA GLY A 130 -3.18 12.88 -6.91
C GLY A 130 -3.21 14.38 -6.64
N ARG A 131 -3.83 14.82 -5.51
CA ARG A 131 -3.91 16.22 -5.12
C ARG A 131 -2.52 16.88 -4.98
N GLY A 132 -1.52 16.15 -4.47
CA GLY A 132 -0.14 16.63 -4.36
C GLY A 132 0.73 16.35 -5.59
N CYS A 133 0.17 15.74 -6.64
CA CYS A 133 0.95 15.37 -7.82
C CYS A 133 1.20 16.55 -8.73
N ARG A 134 2.47 16.86 -8.98
CA ARG A 134 2.89 17.94 -9.88
C ARG A 134 3.16 17.45 -11.31
N THR A 135 3.09 16.15 -11.59
CA THR A 135 3.47 15.58 -12.90
C THR A 135 2.78 16.28 -14.06
N ARG A 136 1.46 16.51 -13.97
CA ARG A 136 0.72 17.21 -15.04
C ARG A 136 1.16 18.66 -15.23
N LEU A 137 1.53 19.33 -14.14
CA LEU A 137 1.96 20.72 -14.18
C LEU A 137 3.36 20.85 -14.76
N GLU A 138 4.26 19.95 -14.40
CA GLU A 138 5.68 20.03 -14.78
C GLU A 138 5.95 19.42 -16.16
N THR A 139 5.19 18.39 -16.56
CA THR A 139 5.49 17.59 -17.77
C THR A 139 4.35 17.57 -18.77
N ALA A 140 3.18 18.13 -18.43
CA ALA A 140 1.92 17.99 -19.19
C ALA A 140 1.47 16.52 -19.38
N ALA A 141 2.13 15.55 -18.74
CA ALA A 141 1.78 14.13 -18.83
C ALA A 141 0.75 13.74 -17.77
N GLY A 142 -0.23 12.94 -18.16
CA GLY A 142 -1.23 12.40 -17.27
C GLY A 142 -2.36 11.71 -18.04
N VAL A 143 -3.03 10.77 -17.37
CA VAL A 143 -4.18 10.05 -17.91
C VAL A 143 -5.35 10.17 -16.94
N PRO A 144 -6.60 10.30 -17.42
CA PRO A 144 -7.77 10.25 -16.56
C PRO A 144 -7.79 8.93 -15.77
N GLN A 145 -8.00 8.99 -14.46
CA GLN A 145 -7.74 7.85 -13.56
C GLN A 145 -8.58 6.62 -13.88
N LEU A 146 -9.88 6.78 -14.14
CA LEU A 146 -10.75 5.63 -14.45
C LEU A 146 -10.38 4.96 -15.78
N GLN A 147 -9.93 5.75 -16.76
CA GLN A 147 -9.40 5.20 -18.01
C GLN A 147 -8.11 4.40 -17.76
N ALA A 148 -7.17 4.97 -17.01
CA ALA A 148 -5.91 4.29 -16.68
C ALA A 148 -6.14 2.95 -15.97
N ILE A 149 -7.08 2.91 -15.02
CA ILE A 149 -7.45 1.67 -14.31
C ILE A 149 -8.01 0.63 -15.29
N ARG A 150 -8.95 1.01 -16.15
CA ARG A 150 -9.56 0.10 -17.14
C ARG A 150 -8.54 -0.44 -18.13
N GLU A 151 -7.68 0.43 -18.64
CA GLU A 151 -6.62 0.01 -19.59
C GLU A 151 -5.64 -0.96 -18.91
N ALA A 152 -5.25 -0.68 -17.67
CA ALA A 152 -4.38 -1.57 -16.91
C ALA A 152 -5.06 -2.91 -16.62
N TRP A 153 -6.34 -2.91 -16.23
CA TRP A 153 -7.11 -4.12 -15.97
C TRP A 153 -7.21 -5.02 -17.21
N TRP A 154 -7.55 -4.46 -18.37
CA TRP A 154 -7.56 -5.20 -19.63
C TRP A 154 -6.18 -5.75 -20.02
N ALA A 155 -5.11 -5.03 -19.68
CA ALA A 155 -3.77 -5.45 -19.99
C ALA A 155 -3.30 -6.68 -19.22
N VAL A 156 -3.77 -6.84 -17.97
CA VAL A 156 -3.33 -7.91 -17.07
C VAL A 156 -4.33 -9.04 -16.91
N GLU A 157 -5.58 -8.87 -17.37
CA GLU A 157 -6.63 -9.91 -17.37
C GLU A 157 -6.79 -10.58 -15.98
N GLU A 158 -6.87 -9.78 -14.92
CA GLU A 158 -6.97 -10.22 -13.52
C GLU A 158 -5.77 -11.02 -12.98
N SER A 159 -4.73 -11.25 -13.78
CA SER A 159 -3.57 -12.04 -13.36
C SER A 159 -2.71 -11.36 -12.29
N VAL A 160 -2.77 -10.01 -12.20
CA VAL A 160 -2.06 -9.19 -11.22
C VAL A 160 -3.03 -8.13 -10.67
N PRO A 161 -3.18 -7.99 -9.35
CA PRO A 161 -4.06 -6.99 -8.76
C PRO A 161 -3.61 -5.56 -9.07
N ILE A 162 -4.59 -4.67 -9.26
CA ILE A 162 -4.39 -3.26 -9.55
C ILE A 162 -4.75 -2.43 -8.32
N ILE A 163 -3.87 -1.50 -7.97
CA ILE A 163 -4.09 -0.49 -6.94
C ILE A 163 -4.30 0.86 -7.63
N ALA A 164 -5.51 1.42 -7.50
CA ALA A 164 -5.81 2.76 -8.00
C ALA A 164 -5.21 3.82 -7.07
N ASP A 165 -4.23 4.58 -7.55
CA ASP A 165 -3.49 5.56 -6.76
C ASP A 165 -3.76 6.98 -7.25
N GLY A 166 -4.40 7.76 -6.38
CA GLY A 166 -4.71 9.17 -6.60
C GLY A 166 -6.08 9.44 -7.24
N GLY A 167 -6.52 10.69 -7.11
CA GLY A 167 -7.81 11.15 -7.67
C GLY A 167 -9.04 10.77 -6.85
N VAL A 168 -8.86 10.24 -5.65
CA VAL A 168 -9.94 9.84 -4.76
C VAL A 168 -10.19 10.93 -3.72
N SER A 169 -11.35 11.55 -3.80
CA SER A 169 -11.79 12.62 -2.88
C SER A 169 -13.12 12.31 -2.19
N HIS A 170 -13.91 11.39 -2.75
CA HIS A 170 -15.24 11.02 -2.25
C HIS A 170 -15.45 9.51 -2.37
N ASP A 171 -16.44 8.98 -1.63
CA ASP A 171 -16.80 7.55 -1.64
C ASP A 171 -17.12 7.02 -3.05
N LYS A 172 -17.76 7.85 -3.88
CA LYS A 172 -18.05 7.50 -5.28
C LYS A 172 -16.80 7.19 -6.10
N ASP A 173 -15.68 7.87 -5.78
CA ASP A 173 -14.43 7.68 -6.53
C ASP A 173 -13.83 6.31 -6.21
N VAL A 174 -13.95 5.86 -4.94
CA VAL A 174 -13.59 4.48 -4.52
C VAL A 174 -14.41 3.47 -5.29
N PHE A 175 -15.73 3.66 -5.29
CA PHE A 175 -16.67 2.76 -5.97
C PHE A 175 -16.38 2.66 -7.48
N LEU A 176 -16.17 3.80 -8.13
CA LEU A 176 -15.87 3.85 -9.57
C LEU A 176 -14.51 3.20 -9.89
N ALA A 177 -13.50 3.39 -9.06
CA ALA A 177 -12.19 2.74 -9.23
C ALA A 177 -12.32 1.21 -9.17
N LEU A 178 -13.07 0.68 -8.19
CA LEU A 178 -13.30 -0.75 -8.05
C LEU A 178 -14.10 -1.33 -9.22
N ILE A 179 -15.16 -0.66 -9.69
CA ILE A 179 -15.92 -1.09 -10.87
C ILE A 179 -15.05 -1.07 -12.14
N CYS A 180 -14.11 -0.12 -12.25
CA CYS A 180 -13.20 -0.07 -13.39
C CYS A 180 -12.11 -1.16 -13.37
N GLY A 181 -12.04 -1.99 -12.32
CA GLY A 181 -11.14 -3.14 -12.24
C GLY A 181 -10.00 -3.00 -11.23
N ALA A 182 -10.00 -1.96 -10.38
CA ALA A 182 -9.06 -1.89 -9.28
C ALA A 182 -9.41 -2.92 -8.19
N SER A 183 -8.40 -3.60 -7.67
CA SER A 183 -8.52 -4.52 -6.53
C SER A 183 -8.44 -3.78 -5.19
N ALA A 184 -7.79 -2.63 -5.18
CA ALA A 184 -7.63 -1.76 -4.02
C ALA A 184 -7.50 -0.30 -4.46
N VAL A 185 -7.72 0.61 -3.51
CA VAL A 185 -7.60 2.06 -3.71
C VAL A 185 -6.62 2.63 -2.69
N MET A 186 -5.66 3.41 -3.16
CA MET A 186 -4.72 4.14 -2.31
C MET A 186 -5.27 5.52 -1.99
N LEU A 187 -5.48 5.78 -0.71
CA LEU A 187 -6.00 7.04 -0.19
C LEU A 187 -4.84 7.88 0.37
N GLY A 188 -4.77 9.13 -0.04
CA GLY A 188 -3.82 10.11 0.49
C GLY A 188 -4.55 11.27 1.16
N SER A 189 -4.95 12.27 0.37
CA SER A 189 -5.58 13.49 0.87
C SER A 189 -6.89 13.27 1.63
N ALA A 190 -7.60 12.18 1.38
CA ALA A 190 -8.81 11.82 2.12
C ALA A 190 -8.55 11.52 3.61
N LEU A 191 -7.30 11.17 3.95
CA LEU A 191 -6.85 10.91 5.31
C LEU A 191 -6.13 12.10 5.95
N SER A 192 -5.92 13.18 5.21
CA SER A 192 -5.32 14.41 5.73
C SER A 192 -6.24 15.05 6.77
N GLY A 193 -5.69 15.49 7.89
CA GLY A 193 -6.45 16.13 8.96
C GLY A 193 -7.19 15.16 9.89
N THR A 194 -7.00 13.83 9.75
CA THR A 194 -7.43 12.88 10.77
C THR A 194 -6.50 12.95 11.98
N ASP A 195 -6.98 12.52 13.14
CA ASP A 195 -6.20 12.51 14.39
C ASP A 195 -4.93 11.67 14.29
N GLU A 196 -4.92 10.64 13.43
CA GLU A 196 -3.79 9.75 13.20
C GLU A 196 -2.79 10.30 12.18
N ALA A 197 -3.15 11.32 11.39
CA ALA A 197 -2.23 11.92 10.43
C ALA A 197 -1.16 12.75 11.16
N PRO A 198 0.14 12.59 10.81
CA PRO A 198 1.18 13.39 11.44
C PRO A 198 1.11 14.86 10.99
N GLY A 199 1.36 15.77 11.93
CA GLY A 199 1.41 17.21 11.68
C GLY A 199 0.41 18.01 12.51
N LEU A 200 0.48 19.31 12.39
CA LEU A 200 -0.47 20.23 13.02
C LEU A 200 -1.63 20.47 12.06
N VAL A 201 -2.84 20.34 12.56
CA VAL A 201 -4.04 20.81 11.84
C VAL A 201 -4.09 22.32 12.00
N ILE A 202 -3.95 23.05 10.91
CA ILE A 202 -4.13 24.50 10.87
C ILE A 202 -5.53 24.74 10.29
N GLU A 203 -6.42 25.27 11.11
CA GLU A 203 -7.69 25.81 10.61
C GLU A 203 -7.37 27.09 9.84
N ASP A 204 -7.53 27.01 8.51
CA ASP A 204 -7.44 28.20 7.67
C ASP A 204 -8.78 28.96 7.82
N PRO A 205 -8.79 30.13 8.43
CA PRO A 205 -10.01 30.94 8.45
C PRO A 205 -10.34 31.32 7.00
N MET A 206 -11.32 30.62 6.45
CA MET A 206 -11.82 30.94 5.11
C MET A 206 -12.17 32.41 5.02
N PRO A 207 -11.77 33.11 3.95
CA PRO A 207 -12.14 34.49 3.74
C PRO A 207 -13.64 34.65 3.52
#